data_122f2218c124069d6ec841689136769b
#
_entry.id   122f2218c124069d6ec841689136769b
#
_cell.length_a   1.000
_cell.length_b   1.000
_cell.length_c   1.000
_cell.angle_alpha   90.00
_cell.angle_beta   90.00
_cell.angle_gamma   90.00
#
_symmetry.space_group_name_H-M   'P 1'
#
loop_
_entity.id
_entity.type
_entity.pdbx_description
1 polymer ?
#
loop_
_entity_poly.entity_id
_entity_poly.type
_entity_poly.pdbx_seq_one_letter_code
_entity_poly.pdbx_strand_id
1 'polypeptide(L)'
;IYLEETGYDWWIKRVAGAARLFDVTRIDHFRAFDAFYAIPYGEETAVNGEWIEGPKMNFFNKMKERLGDVPIIAEDLGFMTPGVKKLLKESGYPGMKILEFAFDSKEDSDYLPHNYTTNSVCYIGTHDNDTAMGWLKTASKKDFEYAKTYCTLSKTEGYNWGFIRTAYASISDYAIVQMQDILGLGSEARMNIPSTLGGNWTWRMKKGAATPQIAQRLYNLSKIYRRLEDDKNMKKNAIIDNLILTAKNEYCKELNELSPAELHDALGKAMMGEISE
;
A
#
# COMPACT_ATOMS: atom_id res chain seq x y z
N ILE A 1 -14.45 25.15 -6.39
CA ILE A 1 -15.66 25.93 -6.04
C ILE A 1 -16.83 25.00 -5.71
N TYR A 2 -17.37 24.22 -6.66
CA TYR A 2 -18.54 23.37 -6.41
C TYR A 2 -18.40 22.37 -5.25
N LEU A 3 -17.24 21.72 -5.11
CA LEU A 3 -16.99 20.78 -4.00
C LEU A 3 -16.96 21.49 -2.63
N GLU A 4 -16.42 22.69 -2.58
CA GLU A 4 -16.38 23.51 -1.36
C GLU A 4 -17.76 24.01 -0.97
N GLU A 5 -18.58 24.48 -1.93
CA GLU A 5 -19.96 24.91 -1.72
C GLU A 5 -20.86 23.81 -1.14
N THR A 6 -20.59 22.54 -1.54
CA THR A 6 -21.28 21.36 -0.99
C THR A 6 -20.64 20.81 0.29
N GLY A 7 -19.62 21.50 0.84
CA GLY A 7 -18.86 21.03 2.02
C GLY A 7 -18.13 19.71 1.75
N TYR A 8 -17.67 19.49 0.54
CA TYR A 8 -17.00 18.27 0.06
C TYR A 8 -17.82 16.98 0.23
N ASP A 9 -19.13 17.06 0.22
CA ASP A 9 -20.03 15.95 0.58
C ASP A 9 -19.74 14.66 -0.20
N TRP A 10 -19.48 14.76 -1.51
CA TRP A 10 -19.13 13.60 -2.34
C TRP A 10 -17.87 12.88 -1.85
N TRP A 11 -16.79 13.64 -1.60
CA TRP A 11 -15.53 13.08 -1.11
C TRP A 11 -15.67 12.46 0.28
N ILE A 12 -16.40 13.15 1.18
CA ILE A 12 -16.62 12.67 2.54
C ILE A 12 -17.41 11.36 2.53
N LYS A 13 -18.46 11.24 1.71
CA LYS A 13 -19.20 9.98 1.51
C LYS A 13 -18.32 8.87 0.97
N ARG A 14 -17.41 9.19 0.04
CA ARG A 14 -16.46 8.22 -0.53
C ARG A 14 -15.48 7.70 0.54
N VAL A 15 -14.88 8.59 1.33
CA VAL A 15 -13.99 8.21 2.43
C VAL A 15 -14.74 7.43 3.50
N ALA A 16 -15.92 7.86 3.89
CA ALA A 16 -16.78 7.14 4.84
C ALA A 16 -17.12 5.72 4.35
N GLY A 17 -17.41 5.57 3.05
CA GLY A 17 -17.64 4.26 2.43
C GLY A 17 -16.42 3.34 2.53
N ALA A 18 -15.22 3.86 2.24
CA ALA A 18 -13.98 3.11 2.38
C ALA A 18 -13.69 2.74 3.85
N ALA A 19 -13.85 3.67 4.78
CA ALA A 19 -13.62 3.45 6.21
C ALA A 19 -14.54 2.41 6.85
N ARG A 20 -15.71 2.13 6.25
CA ARG A 20 -16.59 1.03 6.71
C ARG A 20 -16.11 -0.34 6.25
N LEU A 21 -15.30 -0.40 5.18
CA LEU A 21 -14.86 -1.66 4.57
C LEU A 21 -13.42 -2.01 4.95
N PHE A 22 -12.61 -1.03 5.30
CA PHE A 22 -11.18 -1.19 5.50
C PHE A 22 -10.73 -0.49 6.79
N ASP A 23 -9.78 -1.09 7.51
CA ASP A 23 -9.21 -0.53 8.74
C ASP A 23 -8.37 0.70 8.45
N VAL A 24 -7.70 0.75 7.29
CA VAL A 24 -6.89 1.89 6.83
C VAL A 24 -7.16 2.15 5.35
N THR A 25 -7.33 3.42 5.00
CA THR A 25 -7.56 3.85 3.61
C THR A 25 -6.34 4.59 3.07
N ARG A 26 -5.79 4.14 1.92
CA ARG A 26 -4.76 4.89 1.20
C ARG A 26 -5.41 5.90 0.25
N ILE A 27 -5.08 7.19 0.42
CA ILE A 27 -5.44 8.23 -0.54
C ILE A 27 -4.33 8.34 -1.57
N ASP A 28 -4.68 8.00 -2.81
CA ASP A 28 -3.78 8.09 -3.96
C ASP A 28 -3.60 9.54 -4.42
N HIS A 29 -2.41 9.85 -4.95
CA HIS A 29 -2.06 11.18 -5.46
C HIS A 29 -2.37 12.31 -4.47
N PHE A 30 -1.93 12.15 -3.22
CA PHE A 30 -2.21 13.10 -2.13
C PHE A 30 -1.78 14.53 -2.46
N ARG A 31 -0.71 14.72 -3.26
CA ARG A 31 -0.27 16.03 -3.70
C ARG A 31 -1.34 16.86 -4.41
N ALA A 32 -2.33 16.22 -5.04
CA ALA A 32 -3.40 16.91 -5.74
C ALA A 32 -4.29 17.77 -4.81
N PHE A 33 -4.28 17.47 -3.51
CA PHE A 33 -4.95 18.33 -2.53
C PHE A 33 -4.19 19.64 -2.28
N ASP A 34 -2.88 19.72 -2.56
CA ASP A 34 -2.13 20.99 -2.57
C ASP A 34 -2.30 21.71 -3.90
N ALA A 35 -1.97 21.02 -5.01
CA ALA A 35 -2.18 21.50 -6.36
C ALA A 35 -2.22 20.33 -7.35
N PHE A 36 -3.03 20.41 -8.38
CA PHE A 36 -3.12 19.43 -9.45
C PHE A 36 -2.94 20.09 -10.84
N TYR A 37 -2.42 19.32 -11.77
CA TYR A 37 -2.18 19.79 -13.12
C TYR A 37 -3.44 19.53 -13.98
N ALA A 38 -4.08 20.59 -14.44
CA ALA A 38 -5.28 20.52 -15.26
C ALA A 38 -4.91 20.67 -16.74
N ILE A 39 -5.39 19.74 -17.55
CA ILE A 39 -5.21 19.72 -18.99
C ILE A 39 -6.58 20.00 -19.62
N PRO A 40 -6.71 21.00 -20.53
CA PRO A 40 -7.97 21.26 -21.23
C PRO A 40 -8.48 20.02 -21.96
N TYR A 41 -9.79 19.80 -21.89
CA TYR A 41 -10.41 18.66 -22.57
C TYR A 41 -10.16 18.71 -24.08
N GLY A 42 -9.71 17.59 -24.65
CA GLY A 42 -9.41 17.47 -26.07
C GLY A 42 -7.94 17.70 -26.45
N GLU A 43 -7.10 18.13 -25.52
CA GLU A 43 -5.65 18.22 -25.76
C GLU A 43 -5.02 16.83 -25.83
N GLU A 44 -4.16 16.60 -26.84
CA GLU A 44 -3.43 15.32 -26.99
C GLU A 44 -2.24 15.18 -26.05
N THR A 45 -1.75 16.29 -25.52
CA THR A 45 -0.57 16.35 -24.64
C THR A 45 -0.80 17.26 -23.45
N ALA A 46 0.07 17.16 -22.44
CA ALA A 46 0.01 18.00 -21.25
C ALA A 46 0.65 19.40 -21.42
N VAL A 47 1.11 19.78 -22.62
CA VAL A 47 1.88 21.01 -22.85
C VAL A 47 1.06 22.27 -22.50
N ASN A 48 -0.23 22.27 -22.79
CA ASN A 48 -1.14 23.42 -22.59
C ASN A 48 -1.88 23.36 -21.24
N GLY A 49 -1.43 22.54 -20.30
CA GLY A 49 -2.03 22.47 -18.98
C GLY A 49 -1.53 23.54 -18.03
N GLU A 50 -2.21 23.68 -16.90
CA GLU A 50 -1.87 24.62 -15.84
C GLU A 50 -2.01 24.00 -14.45
N TRP A 51 -1.26 24.52 -13.47
CA TRP A 51 -1.39 24.12 -12.06
C TRP A 51 -2.55 24.87 -11.43
N ILE A 52 -3.50 24.12 -10.88
CA ILE A 52 -4.65 24.62 -10.13
C ILE A 52 -4.47 24.26 -8.65
N GLU A 53 -4.70 25.24 -7.77
CA GLU A 53 -4.67 25.01 -6.32
C GLU A 53 -5.76 24.03 -5.90
N GLY A 54 -5.36 23.06 -5.07
CA GLY A 54 -6.27 22.13 -4.42
C GLY A 54 -6.89 22.73 -3.13
N PRO A 55 -7.80 21.98 -2.49
CA PRO A 55 -8.51 22.44 -1.29
C PRO A 55 -7.64 22.47 -0.03
N LYS A 56 -6.44 21.91 -0.06
CA LYS A 56 -5.49 21.87 1.06
C LYS A 56 -6.16 21.36 2.35
N MET A 57 -5.82 21.95 3.49
CA MET A 57 -6.39 21.56 4.78
C MET A 57 -7.89 21.84 4.91
N ASN A 58 -8.51 22.68 4.06
CA ASN A 58 -9.95 22.90 4.11
C ASN A 58 -10.74 21.59 3.95
N PHE A 59 -10.31 20.75 3.02
CA PHE A 59 -10.92 19.41 2.83
C PHE A 59 -10.71 18.51 4.06
N PHE A 60 -9.47 18.38 4.54
CA PHE A 60 -9.14 17.48 5.64
C PHE A 60 -9.78 17.91 6.97
N ASN A 61 -9.84 19.22 7.23
CA ASN A 61 -10.54 19.76 8.39
C ASN A 61 -12.04 19.45 8.34
N LYS A 62 -12.67 19.62 7.16
CA LYS A 62 -14.09 19.29 6.99
C LYS A 62 -14.37 17.80 7.09
N MET A 63 -13.46 16.98 6.57
CA MET A 63 -13.54 15.52 6.71
C MET A 63 -13.45 15.09 8.17
N LYS A 64 -12.49 15.65 8.94
CA LYS A 64 -12.33 15.38 10.36
C LYS A 64 -13.54 15.84 11.17
N GLU A 65 -14.10 17.01 10.85
CA GLU A 65 -15.35 17.50 11.49
C GLU A 65 -16.50 16.51 11.31
N ARG A 66 -16.65 15.90 10.14
CA ARG A 66 -17.80 15.04 9.81
C ARG A 66 -17.62 13.57 10.11
N LEU A 67 -16.39 13.05 10.05
CA LEU A 67 -16.08 11.61 10.19
C LEU A 67 -15.27 11.29 11.45
N GLY A 68 -14.72 12.30 12.14
CA GLY A 68 -13.74 12.08 13.18
C GLY A 68 -12.36 11.71 12.60
N ASP A 69 -11.53 11.05 13.41
CA ASP A 69 -10.23 10.56 12.98
C ASP A 69 -10.38 9.26 12.19
N VAL A 70 -10.17 9.34 10.88
CA VAL A 70 -10.17 8.18 9.97
C VAL A 70 -8.71 7.79 9.71
N PRO A 71 -8.33 6.50 9.85
CA PRO A 71 -7.00 6.03 9.53
C PRO A 71 -6.71 6.15 8.03
N ILE A 72 -5.79 7.04 7.67
CA ILE A 72 -5.43 7.33 6.28
C ILE A 72 -3.92 7.23 6.09
N ILE A 73 -3.50 6.65 4.98
CA ILE A 73 -2.14 6.72 4.44
C ILE A 73 -2.17 7.68 3.25
N ALA A 74 -1.28 8.67 3.24
CA ALA A 74 -1.14 9.60 2.12
C ALA A 74 -0.11 9.08 1.12
N GLU A 75 -0.50 8.91 -0.14
CA GLU A 75 0.46 8.64 -1.21
C GLU A 75 1.11 9.98 -1.61
N ASP A 76 2.32 10.20 -1.11
CA ASP A 76 3.13 11.41 -1.27
C ASP A 76 4.36 11.17 -2.17
N LEU A 77 4.26 10.22 -3.11
CA LEU A 77 5.34 9.89 -4.02
C LEU A 77 5.53 10.94 -5.12
N GLY A 78 6.74 10.97 -5.70
CA GLY A 78 7.09 11.88 -6.78
C GLY A 78 7.62 13.23 -6.31
N PHE A 79 7.39 14.30 -7.07
CA PHE A 79 7.98 15.61 -6.80
C PHE A 79 7.29 16.33 -5.63
N MET A 80 7.99 16.42 -4.51
CA MET A 80 7.51 16.99 -3.25
C MET A 80 7.81 18.51 -3.16
N THR A 81 6.80 19.33 -3.47
CA THR A 81 6.89 20.79 -3.24
C THR A 81 6.84 21.13 -1.75
N PRO A 82 7.31 22.33 -1.34
CA PRO A 82 7.13 22.79 0.04
C PRO A 82 5.67 22.80 0.49
N GLY A 83 4.71 23.08 -0.41
CA GLY A 83 3.27 23.03 -0.14
C GLY A 83 2.79 21.62 0.21
N VAL A 84 3.18 20.61 -0.56
CA VAL A 84 2.85 19.21 -0.29
C VAL A 84 3.45 18.73 1.03
N LYS A 85 4.74 19.05 1.29
CA LYS A 85 5.40 18.70 2.57
C LYS A 85 4.67 19.35 3.77
N LYS A 86 4.24 20.61 3.63
CA LYS A 86 3.46 21.31 4.64
C LYS A 86 2.11 20.64 4.85
N LEU A 87 1.38 20.35 3.77
CA LEU A 87 0.06 19.71 3.83
C LEU A 87 0.12 18.33 4.50
N LEU A 88 1.11 17.51 4.15
CA LEU A 88 1.33 16.21 4.77
C LEU A 88 1.58 16.34 6.28
N LYS A 89 2.43 17.28 6.66
CA LYS A 89 2.72 17.56 8.08
C LYS A 89 1.48 18.03 8.85
N GLU A 90 0.70 18.94 8.27
CA GLU A 90 -0.50 19.49 8.91
C GLU A 90 -1.65 18.47 8.99
N SER A 91 -1.79 17.59 7.99
CA SER A 91 -2.78 16.52 8.02
C SER A 91 -2.48 15.45 9.07
N GLY A 92 -1.21 15.27 9.45
CA GLY A 92 -0.76 14.24 10.38
C GLY A 92 -0.78 12.82 9.79
N TYR A 93 -1.08 12.65 8.50
CA TYR A 93 -1.12 11.34 7.88
C TYR A 93 0.28 10.79 7.60
N PRO A 94 0.50 9.47 7.77
CA PRO A 94 1.74 8.84 7.36
C PRO A 94 1.90 8.91 5.84
N GLY A 95 3.06 9.37 5.38
CA GLY A 95 3.48 9.30 3.99
C GLY A 95 4.12 7.95 3.66
N MET A 96 4.39 7.71 2.38
CA MET A 96 4.95 6.46 1.88
C MET A 96 6.45 6.56 1.64
N LYS A 97 7.16 5.49 1.92
CA LYS A 97 8.60 5.32 1.69
C LYS A 97 8.86 4.06 0.88
N ILE A 98 9.44 4.21 -0.31
CA ILE A 98 9.66 3.12 -1.27
C ILE A 98 11.14 2.81 -1.36
N LEU A 99 11.56 1.62 -0.93
CA LEU A 99 12.98 1.22 -0.95
C LEU A 99 13.57 1.18 -2.36
N GLU A 100 12.81 0.80 -3.37
CA GLU A 100 13.30 0.80 -4.76
C GLU A 100 13.68 2.19 -5.26
N PHE A 101 13.13 3.26 -4.68
CA PHE A 101 13.51 4.64 -5.02
C PHE A 101 14.72 5.15 -4.22
N ALA A 102 15.19 4.39 -3.23
CA ALA A 102 16.26 4.82 -2.35
C ALA A 102 17.65 4.76 -3.00
N PHE A 103 17.83 3.93 -4.00
CA PHE A 103 19.17 3.50 -4.45
C PHE A 103 19.59 4.11 -5.79
N ASP A 104 19.23 5.38 -6.05
CA ASP A 104 19.89 6.15 -7.10
C ASP A 104 21.28 6.57 -6.61
N SER A 105 22.31 6.05 -7.26
CA SER A 105 23.72 6.33 -6.88
C SER A 105 24.21 7.73 -7.27
N LYS A 106 23.35 8.56 -7.85
CA LYS A 106 23.71 9.89 -8.36
C LYS A 106 23.27 11.03 -7.45
N GLU A 107 22.30 10.76 -6.56
CA GLU A 107 21.72 11.77 -5.70
C GLU A 107 21.34 11.23 -4.30
N ASP A 108 21.28 12.14 -3.33
CA ASP A 108 20.76 11.82 -2.01
C ASP A 108 19.24 11.57 -2.10
N SER A 109 18.77 10.56 -1.38
CA SER A 109 17.37 10.14 -1.45
C SER A 109 16.68 10.22 -0.08
N ASP A 110 15.53 10.90 -0.03
CA ASP A 110 14.61 10.91 1.11
C ASP A 110 14.00 9.50 1.38
N TYR A 111 14.23 8.56 0.46
CA TYR A 111 13.76 7.16 0.56
C TYR A 111 14.77 6.23 1.22
N LEU A 112 15.94 6.69 1.62
CA LEU A 112 16.88 5.90 2.42
C LEU A 112 16.35 5.72 3.84
N PRO A 113 16.31 4.51 4.39
CA PRO A 113 15.72 4.21 5.69
C PRO A 113 16.18 5.08 6.86
N HIS A 114 17.41 5.55 6.85
CA HIS A 114 17.92 6.45 7.91
C HIS A 114 17.36 7.89 7.83
N ASN A 115 16.69 8.24 6.72
CA ASN A 115 16.00 9.53 6.55
C ASN A 115 14.49 9.45 6.87
N TYR A 116 13.97 8.29 7.28
CA TYR A 116 12.55 8.12 7.57
C TYR A 116 12.14 8.84 8.85
N THR A 117 10.85 9.09 8.96
CA THR A 117 10.17 9.45 10.20
C THR A 117 9.31 8.27 10.66
N THR A 118 8.98 8.19 11.95
CA THR A 118 8.10 7.12 12.47
C THR A 118 6.73 7.14 11.81
N ASN A 119 6.12 8.33 11.69
CA ASN A 119 4.84 8.49 11.00
C ASN A 119 4.98 8.31 9.48
N SER A 120 5.28 7.10 9.06
CA SER A 120 5.42 6.72 7.65
C SER A 120 5.13 5.23 7.44
N VAL A 121 4.92 4.86 6.19
CA VAL A 121 4.73 3.47 5.75
C VAL A 121 5.86 3.10 4.81
N CYS A 122 6.67 2.12 5.19
CA CYS A 122 7.76 1.61 4.36
C CYS A 122 7.26 0.47 3.46
N TYR A 123 7.58 0.56 2.18
CA TYR A 123 7.37 -0.49 1.17
C TYR A 123 8.72 -0.86 0.55
N ILE A 124 8.87 -2.08 0.04
CA ILE A 124 9.96 -2.40 -0.91
C ILE A 124 9.61 -1.73 -2.24
N GLY A 125 8.49 -2.09 -2.82
CA GLY A 125 7.81 -1.49 -3.94
C GLY A 125 6.30 -1.59 -3.75
N THR A 126 5.53 -0.79 -4.49
CA THR A 126 4.06 -0.87 -4.53
C THR A 126 3.60 -1.74 -5.70
N HIS A 127 2.29 -1.84 -5.92
CA HIS A 127 1.73 -2.51 -7.09
C HIS A 127 2.19 -1.89 -8.44
N ASP A 128 2.62 -0.64 -8.45
CA ASP A 128 3.11 0.08 -9.63
C ASP A 128 4.60 -0.12 -9.89
N ASN A 129 5.34 -0.58 -8.89
CA ASN A 129 6.76 -0.90 -9.02
C ASN A 129 6.96 -2.33 -9.58
N ASP A 130 8.17 -2.67 -9.95
CA ASP A 130 8.54 -4.05 -10.21
C ASP A 130 8.60 -4.83 -8.88
N THR A 131 8.87 -6.11 -8.93
CA THR A 131 9.26 -6.87 -7.74
C THR A 131 10.71 -6.54 -7.37
N ALA A 132 11.11 -6.73 -6.11
CA ALA A 132 12.50 -6.53 -5.68
C ALA A 132 13.51 -7.29 -6.56
N MET A 133 13.18 -8.52 -6.96
CA MET A 133 14.03 -9.34 -7.83
C MET A 133 14.03 -8.85 -9.28
N GLY A 134 12.93 -8.29 -9.76
CA GLY A 134 12.83 -7.63 -11.06
C GLY A 134 13.64 -6.35 -11.10
N TRP A 135 13.50 -5.50 -10.08
CA TRP A 135 14.27 -4.27 -9.92
C TRP A 135 15.78 -4.56 -9.91
N LEU A 136 16.26 -5.57 -9.17
CA LEU A 136 17.68 -5.95 -9.12
C LEU A 136 18.24 -6.37 -10.48
N LYS A 137 17.42 -6.90 -11.38
CA LYS A 137 17.84 -7.27 -12.74
C LYS A 137 17.98 -6.06 -13.67
N THR A 138 17.20 -5.01 -13.45
CA THR A 138 17.15 -3.83 -14.32
C THR A 138 17.94 -2.65 -13.77
N ALA A 139 18.25 -2.64 -12.48
CA ALA A 139 19.07 -1.62 -11.83
C ALA A 139 20.47 -1.51 -12.48
N SER A 140 21.01 -0.29 -12.56
CA SER A 140 22.38 -0.10 -12.97
C SER A 140 23.34 -0.85 -12.03
N LYS A 141 24.53 -1.20 -12.53
CA LYS A 141 25.53 -1.87 -11.68
C LYS A 141 25.87 -1.06 -10.42
N LYS A 142 25.89 0.27 -10.53
CA LYS A 142 26.18 1.16 -9.39
C LYS A 142 25.03 1.15 -8.37
N ASP A 143 23.80 1.24 -8.82
CA ASP A 143 22.61 1.24 -7.97
C ASP A 143 22.42 -0.13 -7.30
N PHE A 144 22.69 -1.23 -8.05
CA PHE A 144 22.71 -2.57 -7.48
C PHE A 144 23.74 -2.72 -6.35
N GLU A 145 25.01 -2.31 -6.58
CA GLU A 145 26.05 -2.41 -5.55
C GLU A 145 25.76 -1.48 -4.36
N TYR A 146 25.14 -0.32 -4.61
CA TYR A 146 24.68 0.57 -3.55
C TYR A 146 23.61 -0.11 -2.69
N ALA A 147 22.54 -0.60 -3.29
CA ALA A 147 21.47 -1.33 -2.59
C ALA A 147 22.03 -2.56 -1.84
N LYS A 148 22.90 -3.32 -2.51
CA LYS A 148 23.52 -4.51 -1.93
C LYS A 148 24.36 -4.19 -0.69
N THR A 149 25.13 -3.12 -0.73
CA THR A 149 25.95 -2.67 0.40
C THR A 149 25.07 -2.14 1.52
N TYR A 150 24.14 -1.22 1.20
CA TYR A 150 23.28 -0.58 2.16
C TYR A 150 22.37 -1.59 2.89
N CYS A 151 21.68 -2.43 2.14
CA CYS A 151 20.77 -3.45 2.70
C CYS A 151 21.50 -4.72 3.15
N THR A 152 22.83 -4.81 2.99
CA THR A 152 23.62 -6.02 3.30
C THR A 152 23.04 -7.26 2.59
N LEU A 153 22.72 -7.11 1.30
CA LEU A 153 22.11 -8.20 0.52
C LEU A 153 23.09 -9.35 0.30
N SER A 154 22.67 -10.58 0.55
CA SER A 154 23.48 -11.78 0.35
C SER A 154 22.68 -12.88 -0.37
N LYS A 155 23.41 -13.74 -1.09
CA LYS A 155 22.80 -14.93 -1.72
C LYS A 155 22.33 -15.95 -0.66
N THR A 156 23.00 -16.01 0.47
CA THR A 156 22.69 -16.96 1.54
C THR A 156 21.34 -16.64 2.19
N GLU A 157 21.07 -15.35 2.44
CA GLU A 157 19.77 -14.90 2.98
C GLU A 157 18.68 -14.94 1.91
N GLY A 158 19.03 -14.67 0.66
CA GLY A 158 18.16 -14.29 -0.45
C GLY A 158 18.04 -12.78 -0.56
N TYR A 159 18.27 -12.22 -1.74
CA TYR A 159 18.26 -10.75 -1.95
C TYR A 159 16.90 -10.13 -1.60
N ASN A 160 15.81 -10.78 -1.99
CA ASN A 160 14.45 -10.38 -1.61
C ASN A 160 14.29 -10.31 -0.08
N TRP A 161 14.79 -11.28 0.65
CA TRP A 161 14.71 -11.31 2.10
C TRP A 161 15.58 -10.24 2.77
N GLY A 162 16.68 -9.86 2.16
CA GLY A 162 17.49 -8.72 2.60
C GLY A 162 16.72 -7.40 2.49
N PHE A 163 15.94 -7.19 1.42
CA PHE A 163 15.03 -6.05 1.30
C PHE A 163 13.90 -6.10 2.33
N ILE A 164 13.27 -7.27 2.52
CA ILE A 164 12.22 -7.45 3.55
C ILE A 164 12.77 -7.11 4.94
N ARG A 165 13.96 -7.62 5.26
CA ARG A 165 14.64 -7.31 6.52
C ARG A 165 14.90 -5.80 6.67
N THR A 166 15.35 -5.14 5.61
CA THR A 166 15.60 -3.68 5.62
C THR A 166 14.30 -2.89 5.85
N ALA A 167 13.20 -3.28 5.21
CA ALA A 167 11.90 -2.66 5.43
C ALA A 167 11.43 -2.86 6.88
N TYR A 168 11.58 -4.06 7.44
CA TYR A 168 11.20 -4.38 8.82
C TYR A 168 12.10 -3.70 9.86
N ALA A 169 13.35 -3.44 9.53
CA ALA A 169 14.29 -2.71 10.40
C ALA A 169 14.08 -1.19 10.38
N SER A 170 13.29 -0.67 9.46
CA SER A 170 13.01 0.77 9.37
C SER A 170 12.27 1.28 10.61
N ILE A 171 12.34 2.58 10.86
CA ILE A 171 11.61 3.23 11.96
C ILE A 171 10.14 3.56 11.60
N SER A 172 9.71 3.28 10.38
CA SER A 172 8.32 3.50 9.94
C SER A 172 7.35 2.72 10.82
N ASP A 173 6.20 3.30 11.15
CA ASP A 173 5.17 2.64 11.95
C ASP A 173 4.63 1.39 11.25
N TYR A 174 4.57 1.42 9.92
CA TYR A 174 4.16 0.27 9.12
C TYR A 174 5.26 -0.14 8.15
N ALA A 175 5.39 -1.45 7.91
CA ALA A 175 6.20 -2.03 6.84
C ALA A 175 5.34 -3.00 6.04
N ILE A 176 5.10 -2.69 4.78
CA ILE A 176 4.26 -3.49 3.88
C ILE A 176 5.14 -4.08 2.78
N VAL A 177 5.05 -5.38 2.59
CA VAL A 177 5.83 -6.11 1.58
C VAL A 177 4.90 -6.91 0.68
N GLN A 178 5.21 -6.93 -0.61
CA GLN A 178 4.44 -7.69 -1.58
C GLN A 178 4.66 -9.19 -1.40
N MET A 179 3.62 -10.00 -1.64
CA MET A 179 3.74 -11.46 -1.62
C MET A 179 4.75 -11.94 -2.68
N GLN A 180 4.84 -11.25 -3.81
CA GLN A 180 5.81 -11.55 -4.86
C GLN A 180 7.25 -11.44 -4.34
N ASP A 181 7.54 -10.45 -3.52
CA ASP A 181 8.86 -10.27 -2.92
C ASP A 181 9.15 -11.35 -1.87
N ILE A 182 8.16 -11.69 -1.05
CA ILE A 182 8.28 -12.80 -0.09
C ILE A 182 8.62 -14.11 -0.81
N LEU A 183 8.00 -14.36 -1.96
CA LEU A 183 8.23 -15.54 -2.78
C LEU A 183 9.48 -15.45 -3.66
N GLY A 184 10.14 -14.30 -3.73
CA GLY A 184 11.34 -14.07 -4.55
C GLY A 184 11.09 -14.15 -6.05
N LEU A 185 9.90 -13.73 -6.50
CA LEU A 185 9.50 -13.73 -7.91
C LEU A 185 10.08 -12.51 -8.63
N GLY A 186 10.31 -12.64 -9.94
CA GLY A 186 10.79 -11.57 -10.80
C GLY A 186 9.66 -10.77 -11.44
N SER A 187 10.02 -9.97 -12.46
CA SER A 187 9.10 -9.06 -13.19
C SER A 187 7.89 -9.76 -13.79
N GLU A 188 7.95 -11.06 -14.01
CA GLU A 188 6.82 -11.87 -14.47
C GLU A 188 5.63 -11.90 -13.49
N ALA A 189 5.90 -11.54 -12.23
CA ALA A 189 4.88 -11.44 -11.18
C ALA A 189 4.48 -9.99 -10.84
N ARG A 190 5.00 -9.00 -11.58
CA ARG A 190 4.63 -7.59 -11.39
C ARG A 190 3.13 -7.41 -11.54
N MET A 191 2.53 -6.61 -10.64
CA MET A 191 1.09 -6.44 -10.59
C MET A 191 0.58 -5.46 -11.64
N ASN A 192 1.23 -4.30 -11.74
CA ASN A 192 0.84 -3.22 -12.63
C ASN A 192 2.04 -2.54 -13.27
N ILE A 193 1.90 -2.20 -14.56
CA ILE A 193 2.87 -1.37 -15.29
C ILE A 193 2.13 -0.08 -15.65
N PRO A 194 2.44 1.05 -15.00
CA PRO A 194 1.80 2.33 -15.29
C PRO A 194 1.90 2.70 -16.76
N SER A 195 0.87 3.40 -17.25
CA SER A 195 0.76 3.86 -18.66
C SER A 195 0.66 2.72 -19.70
N THR A 196 0.29 1.50 -19.31
CA THR A 196 0.05 0.38 -20.22
C THR A 196 -1.42 -0.04 -20.20
N LEU A 197 -1.90 -0.58 -21.33
CA LEU A 197 -3.24 -1.14 -21.47
C LEU A 197 -3.17 -2.67 -21.53
N GLY A 198 -3.97 -3.32 -20.68
CA GLY A 198 -4.07 -4.79 -20.64
C GLY A 198 -2.91 -5.46 -19.90
N GLY A 199 -3.09 -6.72 -19.53
CA GLY A 199 -2.08 -7.55 -18.85
C GLY A 199 -1.84 -7.23 -17.36
N ASN A 200 -2.31 -6.09 -16.86
CA ASN A 200 -2.16 -5.67 -15.47
C ASN A 200 -3.17 -6.38 -14.55
N TRP A 201 -2.83 -6.49 -13.25
CA TRP A 201 -3.68 -7.05 -12.20
C TRP A 201 -4.06 -8.53 -12.42
N THR A 202 -3.28 -9.27 -13.19
CA THR A 202 -3.56 -10.66 -13.56
C THR A 202 -2.81 -11.69 -12.72
N TRP A 203 -1.71 -11.31 -12.09
CA TRP A 203 -0.94 -12.24 -11.27
C TRP A 203 -1.78 -12.82 -10.12
N ARG A 204 -1.63 -14.10 -9.89
CA ARG A 204 -2.26 -14.81 -8.76
C ARG A 204 -1.24 -15.74 -8.13
N MET A 205 -1.20 -15.75 -6.80
CA MET A 205 -0.36 -16.68 -6.04
C MET A 205 -0.81 -18.13 -6.29
N LYS A 206 0.15 -19.02 -6.55
CA LYS A 206 -0.14 -20.45 -6.69
C LYS A 206 -0.55 -21.04 -5.35
N LYS A 207 -1.49 -22.00 -5.38
CA LYS A 207 -1.90 -22.76 -4.19
C LYS A 207 -0.68 -23.41 -3.52
N GLY A 208 -0.53 -23.24 -2.21
CA GLY A 208 0.56 -23.79 -1.42
C GLY A 208 1.89 -23.00 -1.50
N ALA A 209 1.96 -21.90 -2.24
CA ALA A 209 3.18 -21.10 -2.30
C ALA A 209 3.51 -20.41 -0.96
N ALA A 210 2.48 -19.98 -0.20
CA ALA A 210 2.66 -19.48 1.18
C ALA A 210 2.82 -20.69 2.13
N THR A 211 4.06 -21.09 2.37
CA THR A 211 4.38 -22.25 3.21
C THR A 211 4.48 -21.90 4.69
N PRO A 212 4.34 -22.88 5.62
CA PRO A 212 4.58 -22.65 7.05
C PRO A 212 5.99 -22.11 7.34
N GLN A 213 6.99 -22.47 6.55
CA GLN A 213 8.37 -22.00 6.69
C GLN A 213 8.47 -20.49 6.38
N ILE A 214 7.76 -20.02 5.36
CA ILE A 214 7.67 -18.58 5.03
C ILE A 214 6.98 -17.83 6.17
N ALA A 215 5.85 -18.34 6.66
CA ALA A 215 5.12 -17.75 7.77
C ALA A 215 6.00 -17.66 9.04
N GLN A 216 6.73 -18.75 9.37
CA GLN A 216 7.65 -18.75 10.50
C GLN A 216 8.80 -17.76 10.33
N ARG A 217 9.33 -17.62 9.11
CA ARG A 217 10.40 -16.66 8.81
C ARG A 217 9.93 -15.22 9.00
N LEU A 218 8.73 -14.87 8.49
CA LEU A 218 8.12 -13.55 8.68
C LEU A 218 7.83 -13.29 10.17
N TYR A 219 7.28 -14.26 10.89
CA TYR A 219 7.05 -14.16 12.34
C TYR A 219 8.34 -13.86 13.09
N ASN A 220 9.43 -14.59 12.82
CA ASN A 220 10.71 -14.37 13.45
C ASN A 220 11.26 -12.96 13.16
N LEU A 221 11.12 -12.49 11.93
CA LEU A 221 11.52 -11.15 11.53
C LEU A 221 10.70 -10.08 12.27
N SER A 222 9.38 -10.23 12.28
CA SER A 222 8.45 -9.34 13.00
C SER A 222 8.79 -9.28 14.49
N LYS A 223 9.12 -10.41 15.10
CA LYS A 223 9.53 -10.49 16.51
C LYS A 223 10.83 -9.75 16.78
N ILE A 224 11.87 -9.95 15.95
CA ILE A 224 13.18 -9.28 16.09
C ILE A 224 13.02 -7.77 16.04
N TYR A 225 12.22 -7.26 15.10
CA TYR A 225 12.02 -5.82 14.90
C TYR A 225 10.81 -5.25 15.67
N ARG A 226 10.26 -6.03 16.62
CA ARG A 226 9.15 -5.63 17.51
C ARG A 226 7.92 -5.10 16.75
N ARG A 227 7.59 -5.78 15.66
CA ARG A 227 6.41 -5.49 14.81
C ARG A 227 5.24 -6.42 15.08
N LEU A 228 5.29 -7.20 16.17
CA LEU A 228 4.17 -7.99 16.67
C LEU A 228 3.43 -7.18 17.73
N GLU A 229 2.11 -7.30 17.75
CA GLU A 229 1.30 -6.82 18.85
C GLU A 229 1.65 -7.58 20.15
N ASP A 230 1.42 -6.94 21.31
CA ASP A 230 1.64 -7.58 22.61
C ASP A 230 0.81 -8.87 22.76
N ASP A 231 1.37 -9.89 23.43
CA ASP A 231 0.78 -11.23 23.57
C ASP A 231 -0.69 -11.27 24.02
N LYS A 232 -1.17 -10.25 24.73
CA LYS A 232 -2.58 -10.14 25.17
C LYS A 232 -3.54 -9.86 24.00
N ASN A 233 -3.12 -9.02 23.06
CA ASN A 233 -3.89 -8.74 21.85
C ASN A 233 -3.75 -9.87 20.84
N MET A 234 -2.57 -10.49 20.74
CA MET A 234 -2.31 -11.63 19.87
C MET A 234 -3.22 -12.84 20.18
N LYS A 235 -3.49 -13.13 21.45
CA LYS A 235 -4.41 -14.22 21.81
C LYS A 235 -5.85 -13.93 21.37
N LYS A 236 -6.29 -12.68 21.48
CA LYS A 236 -7.62 -12.26 21.02
C LYS A 236 -7.71 -12.31 19.50
N ASN A 237 -6.68 -11.81 18.81
CA ASN A 237 -6.63 -11.81 17.35
C ASN A 237 -6.45 -13.22 16.79
N ALA A 238 -5.64 -14.09 17.40
CA ALA A 238 -5.51 -15.49 17.01
C ALA A 238 -6.82 -16.29 17.17
N ILE A 239 -7.65 -15.95 18.15
CA ILE A 239 -8.99 -16.55 18.29
C ILE A 239 -9.89 -16.04 17.17
N ILE A 240 -9.86 -14.74 16.87
CA ILE A 240 -10.63 -14.13 15.77
C ILE A 240 -10.15 -14.68 14.43
N ASP A 241 -8.84 -14.76 14.19
CA ASP A 241 -8.25 -15.29 12.96
C ASP A 241 -8.57 -16.79 12.77
N ASN A 242 -8.57 -17.58 13.85
CA ASN A 242 -9.02 -18.97 13.80
C ASN A 242 -10.53 -19.08 13.50
N LEU A 243 -11.35 -18.21 14.09
CA LEU A 243 -12.78 -18.17 13.79
C LEU A 243 -13.04 -17.76 12.35
N ILE A 244 -12.31 -16.73 11.84
CA ILE A 244 -12.39 -16.30 10.44
C ILE A 244 -11.88 -17.40 9.50
N LEU A 245 -10.77 -18.10 9.85
CA LEU A 245 -10.22 -19.18 9.04
C LEU A 245 -11.16 -20.38 9.02
N THR A 246 -11.79 -20.72 10.16
CA THR A 246 -12.80 -21.78 10.25
C THR A 246 -14.02 -21.42 9.43
N ALA A 247 -14.56 -20.21 9.61
CA ALA A 247 -15.70 -19.71 8.84
C ALA A 247 -15.37 -19.65 7.33
N LYS A 248 -14.17 -19.20 6.93
CA LYS A 248 -13.74 -19.20 5.53
C LYS A 248 -13.60 -20.61 4.97
N ASN A 249 -13.11 -21.57 5.75
CA ASN A 249 -12.97 -22.97 5.29
C ASN A 249 -14.33 -23.65 5.15
N GLU A 250 -15.25 -23.40 6.05
CA GLU A 250 -16.63 -23.88 5.97
C GLU A 250 -17.38 -23.20 4.80
N TYR A 251 -17.29 -21.88 4.72
CA TYR A 251 -17.93 -21.09 3.65
C TYR A 251 -17.35 -21.39 2.26
N CYS A 252 -16.02 -21.58 2.13
CA CYS A 252 -15.41 -22.01 0.86
C CYS A 252 -15.78 -23.44 0.49
N LYS A 253 -16.09 -24.31 1.45
CA LYS A 253 -16.54 -25.66 1.17
C LYS A 253 -17.98 -25.63 0.62
N GLU A 254 -18.85 -24.84 1.24
CA GLU A 254 -20.22 -24.62 0.75
C GLU A 254 -20.25 -23.85 -0.57
N LEU A 255 -19.42 -22.80 -0.74
CA LEU A 255 -19.34 -22.04 -1.99
C LEU A 255 -18.83 -22.87 -3.18
N ASN A 256 -17.95 -23.85 -2.97
CA ASN A 256 -17.49 -24.74 -4.03
C ASN A 256 -18.56 -25.77 -4.47
N GLU A 257 -19.60 -25.96 -3.68
CA GLU A 257 -20.72 -26.82 -3.97
C GLU A 257 -21.91 -26.08 -4.63
N LEU A 258 -21.86 -24.74 -4.66
CA LEU A 258 -22.90 -23.90 -5.25
C LEU A 258 -22.72 -23.76 -6.77
N SER A 259 -23.84 -23.79 -7.48
CA SER A 259 -23.86 -23.37 -8.88
C SER A 259 -23.54 -21.87 -9.04
N PRO A 260 -23.10 -21.39 -10.22
CA PRO A 260 -22.83 -19.97 -10.47
C PRO A 260 -24.03 -19.03 -10.13
N ALA A 261 -25.25 -19.51 -10.29
CA ALA A 261 -26.46 -18.75 -9.98
C ALA A 261 -26.68 -18.62 -8.46
N GLU A 262 -26.48 -19.71 -7.71
CA GLU A 262 -26.57 -19.71 -6.24
C GLU A 262 -25.46 -18.89 -5.60
N LEU A 263 -24.25 -18.93 -6.18
CA LEU A 263 -23.11 -18.09 -5.76
C LEU A 263 -23.43 -16.61 -5.95
N HIS A 264 -24.04 -16.23 -7.06
CA HIS A 264 -24.44 -14.85 -7.36
C HIS A 264 -25.52 -14.35 -6.39
N ASP A 265 -26.50 -15.21 -6.04
CA ASP A 265 -27.56 -14.88 -5.08
C ASP A 265 -27.01 -14.75 -3.64
N ALA A 266 -26.11 -15.67 -3.22
CA ALA A 266 -25.46 -15.62 -1.92
C ALA A 266 -24.58 -14.35 -1.75
N LEU A 267 -23.83 -13.96 -2.79
CA LEU A 267 -23.05 -12.72 -2.80
C LEU A 267 -23.96 -11.49 -2.75
N GLY A 268 -25.09 -11.50 -3.46
CA GLY A 268 -26.07 -10.41 -3.44
C GLY A 268 -26.66 -10.23 -2.05
N LYS A 269 -27.02 -11.30 -1.36
CA LYS A 269 -27.57 -11.27 0.02
C LYS A 269 -26.53 -10.80 1.05
N ALA A 270 -25.28 -11.27 0.92
CA ALA A 270 -24.18 -10.81 1.78
C ALA A 270 -23.89 -9.31 1.62
N MET A 271 -23.97 -8.79 0.39
CA MET A 271 -23.79 -7.36 0.13
C MET A 271 -24.98 -6.50 0.62
N MET A 272 -26.15 -7.07 0.78
CA MET A 272 -27.35 -6.38 1.28
C MET A 272 -27.54 -6.50 2.79
N GLY A 273 -26.69 -7.23 3.50
CA GLY A 273 -26.78 -7.41 4.96
C GLY A 273 -27.95 -8.32 5.40
N GLU A 274 -28.46 -9.16 4.50
CA GLU A 274 -29.59 -10.07 4.75
C GLU A 274 -29.17 -11.46 5.28
N ILE A 275 -27.86 -11.67 5.52
CA ILE A 275 -27.39 -12.87 6.24
C ILE A 275 -27.33 -12.50 7.72
N SER A 276 -28.42 -12.79 8.43
CA SER A 276 -28.46 -12.79 9.90
C SER A 276 -27.80 -14.07 10.41
N GLU A 277 -26.85 -13.91 11.35
CA GLU A 277 -26.26 -14.84 12.32
C GLU A 277 -26.21 -16.34 11.94
#